data_55eba95083a5e3859f4240684bd1d9aa
#
_entry.id   55eba95083a5e3859f4240684bd1d9aa
#
_cell.length_a   1.000
_cell.length_b   1.000
_cell.length_c   1.000
_cell.angle_alpha   90.00
_cell.angle_beta   90.00
_cell.angle_gamma   90.00
#
_symmetry.space_group_name_H-M   'P 1'
#
loop_
_entity.id
_entity.type
_entity.pdbx_description
1 polymer ?
#
loop_
_entity_poly.entity_id
_entity_poly.type
_entity_poly.pdbx_seq_one_letter_code
_entity_poly.pdbx_strand_id
1 'polypeptide(L)'
;MRTVETLRIAVIGAGLLAAAPAFAFDGSKTTDAVASPVAVPLAPAPLSPTEAFRFGTQSLKNGDKVKAVHSLEYAAENGHFLAQWKLGRMYAEGEVVAHDDLKAFEYFRRIADSHADDNPDTPQARFVANAFVALGNYYLSGIANTDIKADPDRAREMFSYAASYFRDPDAQYYLARLYLDGTGAPHDPRQAARWFGLSAQKGQCQAQAMLGAMLFAGDHVPRQAARGLMWLALAKDSAPSDQQGWINNLYESAMRQATEDERALAGVYLKHWLETRKE
;
A
#
# COMPACT_ATOMS: atom_id res chain seq x y z
N MET A 1 -5.70 -31.40 -36.69
CA MET A 1 -6.28 -30.56 -37.75
C MET A 1 -7.71 -30.22 -37.35
N ARG A 2 -7.95 -29.04 -36.86
CA ARG A 2 -9.28 -28.39 -36.81
C ARG A 2 -9.01 -26.89 -36.91
N THR A 3 -9.50 -26.32 -38.00
CA THR A 3 -9.37 -24.93 -38.45
C THR A 3 -10.22 -24.00 -37.60
N VAL A 4 -9.63 -22.87 -37.21
CA VAL A 4 -10.30 -21.77 -36.55
C VAL A 4 -10.81 -20.81 -37.63
N GLU A 5 -12.11 -20.69 -37.77
CA GLU A 5 -12.76 -19.70 -38.66
C GLU A 5 -12.81 -18.35 -37.95
N THR A 6 -12.20 -17.37 -38.59
CA THR A 6 -12.28 -15.95 -38.21
C THR A 6 -13.53 -15.32 -38.85
N LEU A 7 -14.47 -14.90 -38.03
CA LEU A 7 -15.66 -14.16 -38.45
C LEU A 7 -15.31 -12.68 -38.66
N ARG A 8 -15.31 -12.20 -39.89
CA ARG A 8 -15.21 -10.78 -40.25
C ARG A 8 -16.62 -10.20 -40.38
N ILE A 9 -16.95 -9.23 -39.54
CA ILE A 9 -18.17 -8.42 -39.67
C ILE A 9 -17.81 -7.15 -40.44
N ALA A 10 -18.38 -7.03 -41.63
CA ALA A 10 -18.30 -5.81 -42.46
C ALA A 10 -19.46 -4.89 -42.09
N VAL A 11 -19.18 -3.67 -41.66
CA VAL A 11 -20.18 -2.60 -41.48
C VAL A 11 -20.27 -1.80 -42.76
N ILE A 12 -21.44 -1.88 -43.45
CA ILE A 12 -21.74 -1.05 -44.61
C ILE A 12 -22.45 0.20 -44.08
N GLY A 13 -21.78 1.34 -44.20
CA GLY A 13 -22.36 2.66 -43.92
C GLY A 13 -23.04 3.21 -45.17
N ALA A 14 -24.37 3.35 -45.15
CA ALA A 14 -25.13 4.05 -46.19
C ALA A 14 -25.19 5.55 -45.87
N GLY A 15 -24.53 6.39 -46.69
CA GLY A 15 -24.65 7.83 -46.60
C GLY A 15 -25.90 8.34 -47.29
N LEU A 16 -26.70 9.12 -46.57
CA LEU A 16 -27.80 9.92 -47.12
C LEU A 16 -27.30 11.36 -47.28
N LEU A 17 -27.15 11.78 -48.57
CA LEU A 17 -26.99 13.19 -48.92
C LEU A 17 -28.38 13.84 -48.92
N ALA A 18 -28.61 14.77 -48.02
CA ALA A 18 -29.78 15.67 -48.06
C ALA A 18 -29.32 17.02 -48.69
N ALA A 19 -29.90 17.36 -49.81
CA ALA A 19 -29.70 18.63 -50.50
C ALA A 19 -30.42 19.75 -49.75
N ALA A 20 -29.73 20.85 -49.47
CA ALA A 20 -30.27 22.07 -48.92
C ALA A 20 -30.80 22.97 -50.05
N PRO A 21 -31.92 23.66 -49.90
CA PRO A 21 -32.40 24.63 -50.89
C PRO A 21 -31.64 25.95 -50.76
N ALA A 22 -31.22 26.48 -51.91
CA ALA A 22 -30.60 27.80 -52.04
C ALA A 22 -31.69 28.88 -51.84
N PHE A 23 -31.54 29.72 -50.80
CA PHE A 23 -32.32 30.96 -50.70
C PHE A 23 -31.52 32.11 -51.32
N ALA A 24 -32.18 32.83 -52.23
CA ALA A 24 -31.66 34.02 -52.84
C ALA A 24 -31.56 35.16 -51.82
N PHE A 25 -30.43 35.83 -51.86
CA PHE A 25 -30.12 37.01 -51.02
C PHE A 25 -30.70 38.26 -51.67
N ASP A 26 -31.68 38.88 -51.04
CA ASP A 26 -32.17 40.23 -51.38
C ASP A 26 -31.45 41.25 -50.51
N GLY A 27 -30.73 42.16 -51.23
CA GLY A 27 -29.90 43.16 -50.60
C GLY A 27 -30.69 44.42 -50.24
N SER A 28 -31.24 44.50 -49.03
CA SER A 28 -31.65 45.77 -48.43
C SER A 28 -30.86 46.04 -47.17
N LYS A 29 -30.15 47.18 -47.18
CA LYS A 29 -29.33 47.69 -46.07
C LYS A 29 -30.21 48.05 -44.87
N THR A 30 -30.01 47.36 -43.76
CA THR A 30 -30.27 47.93 -42.43
C THR A 30 -29.04 47.69 -41.56
N THR A 31 -28.44 48.78 -41.14
CA THR A 31 -27.33 48.80 -40.16
C THR A 31 -27.92 48.51 -38.78
N ASP A 32 -28.06 47.22 -38.45
CA ASP A 32 -28.30 46.82 -37.08
C ASP A 32 -26.96 46.49 -36.41
N ALA A 33 -26.75 47.16 -35.28
CA ALA A 33 -25.58 46.95 -34.45
C ALA A 33 -25.46 45.48 -34.08
N VAL A 34 -24.35 44.81 -34.48
CA VAL A 34 -24.00 43.50 -34.10
C VAL A 34 -23.78 43.51 -32.59
N ALA A 35 -24.79 43.05 -31.84
CA ALA A 35 -24.61 42.75 -30.42
C ALA A 35 -23.52 41.69 -30.31
N SER A 36 -22.40 42.03 -29.69
CA SER A 36 -21.36 41.10 -29.33
C SER A 36 -21.98 39.86 -28.62
N PRO A 37 -21.61 38.65 -28.98
CA PRO A 37 -22.14 37.47 -28.31
C PRO A 37 -21.84 37.62 -26.80
N VAL A 38 -22.88 37.66 -25.98
CA VAL A 38 -22.75 37.60 -24.53
C VAL A 38 -22.01 36.31 -24.25
N ALA A 39 -20.79 36.41 -23.75
CA ALA A 39 -20.03 35.25 -23.31
C ALA A 39 -20.85 34.56 -22.22
N VAL A 40 -21.45 33.42 -22.58
CA VAL A 40 -22.06 32.51 -21.58
C VAL A 40 -20.92 32.15 -20.64
N PRO A 41 -21.04 32.35 -19.32
CA PRO A 41 -20.02 31.94 -18.40
C PRO A 41 -19.78 30.46 -18.60
N LEU A 42 -18.57 30.10 -19.04
CA LEU A 42 -18.16 28.69 -19.08
C LEU A 42 -18.34 28.15 -17.68
N ALA A 43 -19.12 27.06 -17.53
CA ALA A 43 -19.17 26.36 -16.24
C ALA A 43 -17.74 26.12 -15.78
N PRO A 44 -17.43 26.32 -14.50
CA PRO A 44 -16.07 26.11 -14.02
C PRO A 44 -15.62 24.71 -14.44
N ALA A 45 -14.44 24.65 -15.06
CA ALA A 45 -13.88 23.39 -15.53
C ALA A 45 -13.85 22.40 -14.33
N PRO A 46 -14.20 21.12 -14.53
CA PRO A 46 -14.14 20.15 -13.46
C PRO A 46 -12.72 20.13 -12.88
N LEU A 47 -12.60 20.06 -11.54
CA LEU A 47 -11.31 19.98 -10.86
C LEU A 47 -10.48 18.84 -11.43
N SER A 48 -9.20 19.05 -11.67
CA SER A 48 -8.31 17.94 -11.98
C SER A 48 -8.22 16.96 -10.78
N PRO A 49 -7.95 15.67 -10.99
CA PRO A 49 -7.80 14.71 -9.90
C PRO A 49 -6.80 15.16 -8.83
N THR A 50 -5.73 15.83 -9.25
CA THR A 50 -4.72 16.37 -8.35
C THR A 50 -5.24 17.55 -7.50
N GLU A 51 -6.03 18.44 -8.10
CA GLU A 51 -6.67 19.53 -7.36
C GLU A 51 -7.71 19.00 -6.38
N ALA A 52 -8.53 18.05 -6.80
CA ALA A 52 -9.48 17.37 -5.93
C ALA A 52 -8.80 16.67 -4.75
N PHE A 53 -7.68 15.99 -4.98
CA PHE A 53 -6.87 15.39 -3.91
C PHE A 53 -6.34 16.44 -2.92
N ARG A 54 -5.79 17.56 -3.42
CA ARG A 54 -5.33 18.66 -2.56
C ARG A 54 -6.47 19.23 -1.73
N PHE A 55 -7.62 19.51 -2.38
CA PHE A 55 -8.80 20.03 -1.71
C PHE A 55 -9.32 19.06 -0.64
N GLY A 56 -9.44 17.77 -0.96
CA GLY A 56 -9.85 16.74 -0.01
C GLY A 56 -8.89 16.63 1.18
N THR A 57 -7.58 16.68 0.93
CA THR A 57 -6.57 16.65 1.99
C THR A 57 -6.62 17.90 2.88
N GLN A 58 -6.87 19.09 2.30
CA GLN A 58 -7.03 20.32 3.06
C GLN A 58 -8.32 20.30 3.88
N SER A 59 -9.41 19.78 3.33
CA SER A 59 -10.69 19.63 4.04
C SER A 59 -10.55 18.71 5.26
N LEU A 60 -9.76 17.63 5.17
CA LEU A 60 -9.43 16.78 6.33
C LEU A 60 -8.72 17.59 7.45
N LYS A 61 -7.73 18.40 7.09
CA LYS A 61 -7.00 19.24 8.06
C LYS A 61 -7.93 20.26 8.74
N ASN A 62 -8.93 20.72 8.03
CA ASN A 62 -9.91 21.69 8.53
C ASN A 62 -11.07 21.00 9.31
N GLY A 63 -11.07 19.66 9.41
CA GLY A 63 -12.12 18.90 10.09
C GLY A 63 -13.40 18.66 9.27
N ASP A 64 -13.46 19.11 8.02
CA ASP A 64 -14.62 18.91 7.14
C ASP A 64 -14.53 17.52 6.47
N LYS A 65 -14.93 16.49 7.23
CA LYS A 65 -14.84 15.09 6.80
C LYS A 65 -15.67 14.82 5.53
N VAL A 66 -16.86 15.43 5.42
CA VAL A 66 -17.78 15.15 4.29
C VAL A 66 -17.19 15.66 2.98
N LYS A 67 -16.75 16.92 2.93
CA LYS A 67 -16.11 17.48 1.73
C LYS A 67 -14.80 16.75 1.40
N ALA A 68 -14.06 16.36 2.43
CA ALA A 68 -12.82 15.64 2.26
C ALA A 68 -13.04 14.30 1.54
N VAL A 69 -13.96 13.48 2.03
CA VAL A 69 -14.28 12.16 1.45
C VAL A 69 -14.75 12.31 0.02
N HIS A 70 -15.76 13.17 -0.23
CA HIS A 70 -16.29 13.39 -1.58
C HIS A 70 -15.19 13.82 -2.59
N SER A 71 -14.29 14.71 -2.17
CA SER A 71 -13.22 15.19 -3.06
C SER A 71 -12.15 14.12 -3.29
N LEU A 72 -11.84 13.29 -2.27
CA LEU A 72 -10.91 12.17 -2.40
C LEU A 72 -11.51 11.05 -3.26
N GLU A 73 -12.81 10.77 -3.14
CA GLU A 73 -13.51 9.80 -3.99
C GLU A 73 -13.47 10.22 -5.46
N TYR A 74 -13.82 11.48 -5.75
CA TYR A 74 -13.69 12.02 -7.10
C TYR A 74 -12.25 11.88 -7.66
N ALA A 75 -11.23 12.23 -6.86
CA ALA A 75 -9.84 12.08 -7.28
C ALA A 75 -9.47 10.62 -7.54
N ALA A 76 -9.89 9.70 -6.67
CA ALA A 76 -9.60 8.28 -6.77
C ALA A 76 -10.28 7.60 -7.97
N GLU A 77 -11.53 7.97 -8.25
CA GLU A 77 -12.29 7.48 -9.41
C GLU A 77 -11.67 7.95 -10.73
N ASN A 78 -11.04 9.13 -10.72
CA ASN A 78 -10.30 9.68 -11.85
C ASN A 78 -8.80 9.30 -11.84
N GLY A 79 -8.44 8.20 -11.16
CA GLY A 79 -7.13 7.57 -11.24
C GLY A 79 -6.05 8.23 -10.38
N HIS A 80 -6.39 9.12 -9.44
CA HIS A 80 -5.37 9.69 -8.56
C HIS A 80 -4.92 8.68 -7.50
N PHE A 81 -3.76 8.10 -7.73
CA PHE A 81 -3.15 7.03 -6.94
C PHE A 81 -3.14 7.30 -5.41
N LEU A 82 -2.63 8.47 -4.97
CA LEU A 82 -2.58 8.78 -3.53
C LEU A 82 -3.98 8.99 -2.91
N ALA A 83 -4.99 9.34 -3.71
CA ALA A 83 -6.36 9.40 -3.24
C ALA A 83 -6.91 7.98 -3.00
N GLN A 84 -6.64 7.05 -3.90
CA GLN A 84 -6.99 5.63 -3.73
C GLN A 84 -6.34 5.06 -2.46
N TRP A 85 -5.05 5.27 -2.27
CA TRP A 85 -4.33 4.81 -1.08
C TRP A 85 -4.91 5.41 0.21
N LYS A 86 -5.18 6.71 0.21
CA LYS A 86 -5.72 7.41 1.37
C LYS A 86 -7.12 6.90 1.74
N LEU A 87 -7.99 6.71 0.75
CA LEU A 87 -9.33 6.14 0.97
C LEU A 87 -9.27 4.70 1.45
N GLY A 88 -8.40 3.87 0.84
CA GLY A 88 -8.18 2.51 1.31
C GLY A 88 -7.85 2.46 2.80
N ARG A 89 -6.93 3.32 3.25
CA ARG A 89 -6.62 3.44 4.68
C ARG A 89 -7.78 3.95 5.51
N MET A 90 -8.47 5.00 5.06
CA MET A 90 -9.60 5.57 5.80
C MET A 90 -10.71 4.55 6.03
N TYR A 91 -11.02 3.72 5.03
CA TYR A 91 -11.99 2.65 5.17
C TYR A 91 -11.49 1.51 6.07
N ALA A 92 -10.20 1.16 5.99
CA ALA A 92 -9.61 0.14 6.86
C ALA A 92 -9.52 0.57 8.33
N GLU A 93 -9.25 1.85 8.59
CA GLU A 93 -9.10 2.39 9.96
C GLU A 93 -10.44 2.78 10.59
N GLY A 94 -11.44 3.18 9.80
CA GLY A 94 -12.76 3.56 10.28
C GLY A 94 -12.81 4.90 11.04
N GLU A 95 -11.76 5.72 11.00
CA GLU A 95 -11.67 6.95 11.80
C GLU A 95 -12.41 8.14 11.17
N VAL A 96 -12.38 8.24 9.85
CA VAL A 96 -12.96 9.36 9.09
C VAL A 96 -14.30 8.96 8.47
N VAL A 97 -14.37 7.75 7.94
CA VAL A 97 -15.54 7.08 7.37
C VAL A 97 -15.87 5.85 8.20
N ALA A 98 -17.06 5.28 8.06
CA ALA A 98 -17.37 3.99 8.66
C ALA A 98 -16.41 2.91 8.13
N HIS A 99 -15.94 2.04 9.02
CA HIS A 99 -15.06 0.94 8.66
C HIS A 99 -15.73 0.04 7.59
N ASP A 100 -14.97 -0.26 6.53
CA ASP A 100 -15.44 -1.08 5.42
C ASP A 100 -14.23 -1.77 4.75
N ASP A 101 -13.98 -3.01 5.17
CA ASP A 101 -12.87 -3.81 4.66
C ASP A 101 -12.97 -4.10 3.16
N LEU A 102 -14.20 -4.26 2.64
CA LEU A 102 -14.38 -4.53 1.21
C LEU A 102 -13.98 -3.31 0.36
N LYS A 103 -14.40 -2.11 0.75
CA LYS A 103 -13.98 -0.89 0.07
C LYS A 103 -12.49 -0.65 0.20
N ALA A 104 -11.91 -0.88 1.38
CA ALA A 104 -10.47 -0.78 1.59
C ALA A 104 -9.72 -1.74 0.66
N PHE A 105 -10.14 -3.02 0.60
CA PHE A 105 -9.59 -4.02 -0.30
C PHE A 105 -9.68 -3.60 -1.77
N GLU A 106 -10.82 -3.07 -2.22
CA GLU A 106 -10.99 -2.62 -3.60
C GLU A 106 -10.05 -1.47 -3.98
N TYR A 107 -9.85 -0.49 -3.09
CA TYR A 107 -8.91 0.60 -3.33
C TYR A 107 -7.47 0.09 -3.40
N PHE A 108 -7.04 -0.78 -2.48
CA PHE A 108 -5.70 -1.36 -2.51
C PHE A 108 -5.48 -2.24 -3.73
N ARG A 109 -6.51 -3.02 -4.16
CA ARG A 109 -6.45 -3.82 -5.37
C ARG A 109 -6.25 -2.97 -6.62
N ARG A 110 -6.98 -1.85 -6.77
CA ARG A 110 -6.79 -0.92 -7.90
C ARG A 110 -5.35 -0.40 -7.97
N ILE A 111 -4.74 -0.12 -6.82
CA ILE A 111 -3.34 0.29 -6.76
C ILE A 111 -2.42 -0.84 -7.21
N ALA A 112 -2.59 -2.04 -6.67
CA ALA A 112 -1.78 -3.20 -7.04
C ALA A 112 -1.90 -3.53 -8.53
N ASP A 113 -3.12 -3.51 -9.09
CA ASP A 113 -3.38 -3.83 -10.49
C ASP A 113 -2.78 -2.79 -11.46
N SER A 114 -2.68 -1.51 -11.05
CA SER A 114 -2.23 -0.43 -11.94
C SER A 114 -0.76 -0.05 -11.77
N HIS A 115 -0.14 -0.35 -10.63
CA HIS A 115 1.17 0.15 -10.23
C HIS A 115 2.15 -0.95 -9.80
N ALA A 116 1.84 -2.23 -10.08
CA ALA A 116 2.73 -3.35 -9.74
C ALA A 116 4.15 -3.15 -10.30
N ASP A 117 4.24 -2.74 -11.56
CA ASP A 117 5.51 -2.60 -12.28
C ASP A 117 6.18 -1.22 -12.10
N ASP A 118 5.67 -0.37 -11.21
CA ASP A 118 6.27 0.93 -10.93
C ASP A 118 7.70 0.77 -10.40
N ASN A 119 8.58 1.70 -10.77
CA ASN A 119 9.97 1.68 -10.32
C ASN A 119 10.05 1.68 -8.78
N PRO A 120 10.65 0.64 -8.17
CA PRO A 120 10.70 0.47 -6.71
C PRO A 120 11.54 1.54 -5.98
N ASP A 121 12.37 2.28 -6.70
CA ASP A 121 13.24 3.31 -6.13
C ASP A 121 12.58 4.70 -6.08
N THR A 122 11.30 4.81 -6.47
CA THR A 122 10.54 6.07 -6.36
C THR A 122 9.95 6.27 -4.96
N PRO A 123 9.75 7.54 -4.52
CA PRO A 123 9.08 7.81 -3.25
C PRO A 123 7.64 7.24 -3.17
N GLN A 124 6.99 7.04 -4.31
CA GLN A 124 5.64 6.50 -4.41
C GLN A 124 5.59 4.99 -4.21
N ALA A 125 6.68 4.28 -4.52
CA ALA A 125 6.76 2.82 -4.43
C ALA A 125 6.36 2.25 -3.06
N ARG A 126 6.65 2.98 -1.98
CA ARG A 126 6.23 2.59 -0.62
C ARG A 126 4.71 2.48 -0.45
N PHE A 127 3.93 3.28 -1.17
CA PHE A 127 2.47 3.22 -1.09
C PHE A 127 1.92 2.05 -1.89
N VAL A 128 2.58 1.69 -2.99
CA VAL A 128 2.26 0.49 -3.78
C VAL A 128 2.58 -0.75 -2.95
N ALA A 129 3.78 -0.83 -2.35
CA ALA A 129 4.16 -1.91 -1.46
C ALA A 129 3.17 -2.08 -0.29
N ASN A 130 2.76 -0.96 0.34
CA ASN A 130 1.77 -0.96 1.41
C ASN A 130 0.40 -1.50 0.94
N ALA A 131 -0.02 -1.21 -0.30
CA ALA A 131 -1.23 -1.79 -0.85
C ALA A 131 -1.13 -3.33 -1.00
N PHE A 132 0.00 -3.85 -1.46
CA PHE A 132 0.25 -5.30 -1.47
C PHE A 132 0.25 -5.92 -0.07
N VAL A 133 0.84 -5.24 0.92
CA VAL A 133 0.80 -5.69 2.32
C VAL A 133 -0.63 -5.73 2.85
N ALA A 134 -1.43 -4.70 2.58
CA ALA A 134 -2.84 -4.66 2.97
C ALA A 134 -3.65 -5.80 2.33
N LEU A 135 -3.47 -6.03 1.02
CA LEU A 135 -4.10 -7.15 0.32
C LEU A 135 -3.68 -8.51 0.89
N GLY A 136 -2.39 -8.68 1.20
CA GLY A 136 -1.89 -9.89 1.86
C GLY A 136 -2.58 -10.15 3.20
N ASN A 137 -2.78 -9.13 4.00
CA ASN A 137 -3.50 -9.25 5.28
C ASN A 137 -4.98 -9.61 5.07
N TYR A 138 -5.67 -9.01 4.09
CA TYR A 138 -7.03 -9.39 3.76
C TYR A 138 -7.13 -10.82 3.23
N TYR A 139 -6.15 -11.30 2.46
CA TYR A 139 -6.13 -12.71 2.04
C TYR A 139 -5.78 -13.66 3.20
N LEU A 140 -5.07 -13.25 4.24
CA LEU A 140 -4.86 -14.09 5.41
C LEU A 140 -6.12 -14.28 6.22
N SER A 141 -6.90 -13.21 6.43
CA SER A 141 -8.09 -13.26 7.29
C SER A 141 -9.39 -13.56 6.54
N GLY A 142 -9.44 -13.26 5.24
CA GLY A 142 -10.69 -13.08 4.52
C GLY A 142 -11.43 -11.82 4.97
N ILE A 143 -12.53 -11.50 4.28
CA ILE A 143 -13.44 -10.40 4.65
C ILE A 143 -14.83 -10.99 4.92
N ALA A 144 -15.33 -10.80 6.12
CA ALA A 144 -16.62 -11.37 6.55
C ALA A 144 -17.78 -10.91 5.62
N ASN A 145 -18.70 -11.81 5.32
CA ASN A 145 -19.88 -11.57 4.48
C ASN A 145 -19.58 -11.13 3.05
N THR A 146 -18.40 -11.47 2.51
CA THR A 146 -17.99 -11.21 1.13
C THR A 146 -17.48 -12.48 0.45
N ASP A 147 -17.15 -12.38 -0.84
CA ASP A 147 -16.50 -13.46 -1.60
C ASP A 147 -14.99 -13.52 -1.38
N ILE A 148 -14.43 -12.59 -0.64
CA ILE A 148 -13.00 -12.59 -0.28
C ILE A 148 -12.80 -13.54 0.90
N LYS A 149 -12.48 -14.79 0.59
CA LYS A 149 -12.19 -15.82 1.58
C LYS A 149 -10.72 -15.81 1.96
N ALA A 150 -10.41 -16.38 3.14
CA ALA A 150 -9.03 -16.59 3.54
C ALA A 150 -8.31 -17.48 2.51
N ASP A 151 -7.18 -16.98 2.01
CA ASP A 151 -6.33 -17.63 1.00
C ASP A 151 -4.86 -17.33 1.32
N PRO A 152 -4.23 -18.15 2.20
CA PRO A 152 -2.83 -17.94 2.60
C PRO A 152 -1.83 -18.01 1.44
N ASP A 153 -2.14 -18.75 0.37
CA ASP A 153 -1.26 -18.81 -0.81
C ASP A 153 -1.23 -17.46 -1.53
N ARG A 154 -2.39 -16.85 -1.74
CA ARG A 154 -2.46 -15.49 -2.29
C ARG A 154 -1.83 -14.46 -1.36
N ALA A 155 -2.02 -14.59 -0.05
CA ALA A 155 -1.35 -13.71 0.92
C ALA A 155 0.17 -13.79 0.76
N ARG A 156 0.73 -15.00 0.63
CA ARG A 156 2.15 -15.22 0.38
C ARG A 156 2.61 -14.58 -0.94
N GLU A 157 1.82 -14.67 -2.00
CA GLU A 157 2.14 -14.02 -3.28
C GLU A 157 2.25 -12.49 -3.10
N MET A 158 1.28 -11.86 -2.44
CA MET A 158 1.28 -10.42 -2.19
C MET A 158 2.49 -9.99 -1.36
N PHE A 159 2.74 -10.68 -0.25
CA PHE A 159 3.92 -10.37 0.59
C PHE A 159 5.23 -10.66 -0.12
N SER A 160 5.34 -11.76 -0.87
CA SER A 160 6.57 -12.10 -1.61
C SER A 160 6.89 -11.04 -2.65
N TYR A 161 5.88 -10.54 -3.35
CA TYR A 161 6.06 -9.49 -4.33
C TYR A 161 6.56 -8.19 -3.69
N ALA A 162 5.86 -7.69 -2.67
CA ALA A 162 6.26 -6.48 -1.97
C ALA A 162 7.62 -6.61 -1.25
N ALA A 163 7.91 -7.80 -0.67
CA ALA A 163 9.17 -8.07 0.01
C ALA A 163 10.37 -8.12 -0.92
N SER A 164 10.19 -8.67 -2.13
CA SER A 164 11.28 -8.90 -3.07
C SER A 164 11.47 -7.71 -4.02
N TYR A 165 10.41 -7.25 -4.67
CA TYR A 165 10.47 -6.20 -5.67
C TYR A 165 10.60 -4.81 -5.03
N PHE A 166 9.69 -4.45 -4.13
CA PHE A 166 9.72 -3.17 -3.42
C PHE A 166 10.64 -3.18 -2.20
N ARG A 167 11.12 -4.35 -1.80
CA ARG A 167 11.97 -4.49 -0.61
C ARG A 167 11.32 -3.94 0.66
N ASP A 168 9.99 -3.98 0.73
CA ASP A 168 9.21 -3.42 1.82
C ASP A 168 9.45 -4.17 3.14
N PRO A 169 9.74 -3.47 4.26
CA PRO A 169 10.05 -4.13 5.53
C PRO A 169 8.86 -4.83 6.17
N ASP A 170 7.64 -4.31 6.03
CA ASP A 170 6.45 -4.96 6.60
C ASP A 170 6.12 -6.22 5.81
N ALA A 171 6.21 -6.18 4.48
CA ALA A 171 6.05 -7.36 3.64
C ALA A 171 7.09 -8.46 3.98
N GLN A 172 8.35 -8.06 4.21
CA GLN A 172 9.41 -8.98 4.62
C GLN A 172 9.11 -9.61 5.99
N TYR A 173 8.57 -8.85 6.94
CA TYR A 173 8.11 -9.34 8.23
C TYR A 173 6.96 -10.35 8.07
N TYR A 174 5.90 -10.02 7.32
CA TYR A 174 4.78 -10.93 7.13
C TYR A 174 5.19 -12.20 6.39
N LEU A 175 6.02 -12.10 5.36
CA LEU A 175 6.55 -13.24 4.65
C LEU A 175 7.37 -14.16 5.58
N ALA A 176 8.20 -13.56 6.47
CA ALA A 176 8.92 -14.31 7.50
C ALA A 176 7.97 -15.06 8.43
N ARG A 177 6.86 -14.43 8.84
CA ARG A 177 5.83 -15.07 9.67
C ARG A 177 5.21 -16.26 8.97
N LEU A 178 4.88 -16.16 7.68
CA LEU A 178 4.33 -17.28 6.92
C LEU A 178 5.27 -18.50 6.89
N TYR A 179 6.58 -18.25 6.69
CA TYR A 179 7.59 -19.35 6.76
C TYR A 179 7.77 -19.89 8.17
N LEU A 180 7.68 -19.06 9.20
CA LEU A 180 7.81 -19.50 10.59
C LEU A 180 6.60 -20.34 11.03
N ASP A 181 5.40 -19.90 10.66
CA ASP A 181 4.14 -20.52 11.08
C ASP A 181 3.74 -21.71 10.15
N GLY A 182 4.34 -21.81 8.96
CA GLY A 182 3.97 -22.82 7.95
C GLY A 182 2.60 -22.51 7.31
N THR A 183 2.19 -21.25 7.25
CA THR A 183 0.89 -20.82 6.73
C THR A 183 1.05 -20.32 5.28
N GLY A 184 0.42 -20.98 4.31
CA GLY A 184 0.58 -20.66 2.88
C GLY A 184 1.99 -20.83 2.34
N ALA A 185 2.91 -21.39 3.14
CA ALA A 185 4.29 -21.72 2.80
C ALA A 185 4.72 -22.94 3.61
N PRO A 186 5.67 -23.74 3.12
CA PRO A 186 6.29 -24.78 3.94
C PRO A 186 6.94 -24.16 5.18
N HIS A 187 6.79 -24.82 6.35
CA HIS A 187 7.45 -24.39 7.58
C HIS A 187 8.98 -24.40 7.40
N ASP A 188 9.59 -23.22 7.36
CA ASP A 188 11.03 -23.02 7.21
C ASP A 188 11.53 -21.88 8.10
N PRO A 189 11.85 -22.15 9.37
CA PRO A 189 12.35 -21.14 10.29
C PRO A 189 13.67 -20.50 9.88
N ARG A 190 14.49 -21.19 9.08
CA ARG A 190 15.75 -20.61 8.56
C ARG A 190 15.45 -19.54 7.50
N GLN A 191 14.48 -19.82 6.63
CA GLN A 191 14.01 -18.83 5.67
C GLN A 191 13.32 -17.65 6.40
N ALA A 192 12.51 -17.95 7.43
CA ALA A 192 11.91 -16.92 8.28
C ALA A 192 12.99 -16.00 8.90
N ALA A 193 14.04 -16.55 9.49
CA ALA A 193 15.12 -15.76 10.07
C ALA A 193 15.84 -14.87 9.04
N ARG A 194 15.97 -15.30 7.78
CA ARG A 194 16.54 -14.48 6.71
C ARG A 194 15.65 -13.27 6.39
N TRP A 195 14.34 -13.50 6.24
CA TRP A 195 13.39 -12.42 5.96
C TRP A 195 13.24 -11.48 7.15
N PHE A 196 13.18 -11.99 8.40
CA PHE A 196 13.23 -11.15 9.59
C PHE A 196 14.51 -10.31 9.62
N GLY A 197 15.66 -10.87 9.22
CA GLY A 197 16.93 -10.15 9.15
C GLY A 197 16.90 -8.96 8.19
N LEU A 198 16.33 -9.14 6.99
CA LEU A 198 16.17 -8.07 6.00
C LEU A 198 15.22 -6.98 6.49
N SER A 199 14.14 -7.36 7.13
CA SER A 199 13.15 -6.46 7.71
C SER A 199 13.71 -5.69 8.92
N ALA A 200 14.37 -6.39 9.85
CA ALA A 200 14.99 -5.83 11.05
C ALA A 200 16.06 -4.79 10.73
N GLN A 201 16.87 -5.05 9.70
CA GLN A 201 17.87 -4.11 9.20
C GLN A 201 17.27 -2.77 8.74
N LYS A 202 16.02 -2.75 8.32
CA LYS A 202 15.27 -1.56 7.91
C LYS A 202 14.51 -0.89 9.05
N GLY A 203 14.61 -1.43 10.25
CA GLY A 203 14.03 -0.86 11.45
C GLY A 203 12.61 -1.33 11.79
N GLN A 204 12.12 -2.36 11.12
CA GLN A 204 10.82 -2.93 11.46
C GLN A 204 10.89 -3.62 12.83
N CYS A 205 10.22 -3.04 13.84
CA CYS A 205 10.42 -3.41 15.25
C CYS A 205 10.00 -4.84 15.59
N GLN A 206 8.91 -5.33 15.02
CA GLN A 206 8.45 -6.71 15.25
C GLN A 206 9.43 -7.72 14.65
N ALA A 207 10.02 -7.43 13.48
CA ALA A 207 11.06 -8.27 12.89
C ALA A 207 12.34 -8.26 13.74
N GLN A 208 12.72 -7.09 14.28
CA GLN A 208 13.84 -7.01 15.22
C GLN A 208 13.59 -7.87 16.46
N ALA A 209 12.39 -7.83 17.03
CA ALA A 209 12.02 -8.64 18.19
C ALA A 209 12.05 -10.14 17.88
N MET A 210 11.44 -10.56 16.76
CA MET A 210 11.41 -11.96 16.35
C MET A 210 12.79 -12.51 16.05
N LEU A 211 13.59 -11.78 15.25
CA LEU A 211 14.98 -12.17 14.98
C LEU A 211 15.81 -12.22 16.26
N GLY A 212 15.63 -11.23 17.12
CA GLY A 212 16.31 -11.14 18.41
C GLY A 212 16.03 -12.36 19.29
N ALA A 213 14.78 -12.75 19.41
CA ALA A 213 14.37 -13.93 20.16
C ALA A 213 14.95 -15.23 19.57
N MET A 214 14.85 -15.41 18.25
CA MET A 214 15.41 -16.59 17.58
C MET A 214 16.93 -16.70 17.77
N LEU A 215 17.67 -15.63 17.60
CA LEU A 215 19.14 -15.60 17.79
C LEU A 215 19.54 -15.81 19.25
N PHE A 216 18.78 -15.25 20.18
CA PHE A 216 19.05 -15.40 21.60
C PHE A 216 18.86 -16.84 22.08
N ALA A 217 17.74 -17.43 21.71
CA ALA A 217 17.42 -18.82 22.07
C ALA A 217 18.28 -19.84 21.30
N GLY A 218 18.71 -19.53 20.07
CA GLY A 218 19.28 -20.48 19.15
C GLY A 218 18.23 -21.39 18.53
N ASP A 219 16.99 -20.88 18.40
CA ASP A 219 15.86 -21.63 17.89
C ASP A 219 15.91 -21.67 16.36
N HIS A 220 16.13 -22.89 15.81
CA HIS A 220 16.31 -23.17 14.37
C HIS A 220 17.47 -22.43 13.67
N VAL A 221 18.19 -21.58 14.40
CA VAL A 221 19.39 -20.85 13.94
C VAL A 221 20.49 -20.99 14.99
N PRO A 222 21.79 -20.86 14.62
CA PRO A 222 22.85 -20.88 15.61
C PRO A 222 22.64 -19.80 16.67
N ARG A 223 22.79 -20.18 17.95
CA ARG A 223 22.66 -19.24 19.07
C ARG A 223 23.69 -18.13 18.98
N GLN A 224 23.22 -16.89 19.01
CA GLN A 224 24.03 -15.67 18.98
C GLN A 224 23.44 -14.68 20.01
N ALA A 225 23.55 -15.03 21.29
CA ALA A 225 22.82 -14.35 22.35
C ALA A 225 23.07 -12.83 22.40
N ALA A 226 24.33 -12.39 22.26
CA ALA A 226 24.64 -10.97 22.27
C ALA A 226 24.01 -10.20 21.08
N ARG A 227 23.98 -10.80 19.89
CA ARG A 227 23.26 -10.21 18.74
C ARG A 227 21.76 -10.24 18.95
N GLY A 228 21.24 -11.33 19.51
CA GLY A 228 19.84 -11.44 19.87
C GLY A 228 19.40 -10.31 20.83
N LEU A 229 20.17 -10.08 21.90
CA LEU A 229 19.93 -8.98 22.82
C LEU A 229 20.00 -7.59 22.17
N MET A 230 20.97 -7.38 21.27
CA MET A 230 21.05 -6.12 20.50
C MET A 230 19.77 -5.87 19.71
N TRP A 231 19.26 -6.87 18.97
CA TRP A 231 18.02 -6.73 18.20
C TRP A 231 16.80 -6.50 19.09
N LEU A 232 16.71 -7.20 20.23
CA LEU A 232 15.63 -7.00 21.21
C LEU A 232 15.69 -5.60 21.82
N ALA A 233 16.87 -5.05 22.10
CA ALA A 233 17.05 -3.68 22.58
C ALA A 233 16.56 -2.65 21.56
N LEU A 234 16.92 -2.81 20.27
CA LEU A 234 16.46 -1.94 19.19
C LEU A 234 14.93 -2.01 19.02
N ALA A 235 14.36 -3.21 19.07
CA ALA A 235 12.92 -3.41 19.01
C ALA A 235 12.21 -2.69 20.15
N LYS A 236 12.71 -2.83 21.38
CA LYS A 236 12.14 -2.17 22.57
C LYS A 236 12.13 -0.65 22.44
N ASP A 237 13.25 -0.07 21.96
CA ASP A 237 13.40 1.38 21.81
C ASP A 237 12.45 1.97 20.76
N SER A 238 12.19 1.23 19.69
CA SER A 238 11.38 1.68 18.56
C SER A 238 9.91 1.19 18.58
N ALA A 239 9.53 0.38 19.57
CA ALA A 239 8.21 -0.24 19.63
C ALA A 239 7.08 0.80 19.79
N PRO A 240 6.07 0.82 18.90
CA PRO A 240 4.86 1.60 19.11
C PRO A 240 4.09 1.08 20.34
N SER A 241 3.22 1.93 20.90
CA SER A 241 2.56 1.69 22.19
C SER A 241 1.78 0.36 22.27
N ASP A 242 1.15 -0.04 21.18
CA ASP A 242 0.40 -1.30 21.07
C ASP A 242 1.30 -2.54 21.02
N GLN A 243 2.58 -2.40 20.65
CA GLN A 243 3.57 -3.47 20.56
C GLN A 243 4.50 -3.54 21.77
N GLN A 244 4.56 -2.53 22.61
CA GLN A 244 5.51 -2.43 23.72
C GLN A 244 5.42 -3.59 24.71
N GLY A 245 4.23 -4.06 25.03
CA GLY A 245 4.02 -5.08 26.07
C GLY A 245 4.76 -6.38 25.79
N TRP A 246 4.55 -6.99 24.62
CA TRP A 246 5.17 -8.27 24.29
C TRP A 246 6.66 -8.14 23.96
N ILE A 247 7.07 -7.05 23.31
CA ILE A 247 8.49 -6.78 22.99
C ILE A 247 9.29 -6.57 24.25
N ASN A 248 8.78 -5.78 25.23
CA ASN A 248 9.41 -5.61 26.51
C ASN A 248 9.55 -6.93 27.25
N ASN A 249 8.51 -7.77 27.26
CA ASN A 249 8.56 -9.07 27.91
C ASN A 249 9.65 -9.98 27.31
N LEU A 250 9.82 -9.99 25.99
CA LEU A 250 10.89 -10.73 25.31
C LEU A 250 12.26 -10.20 25.72
N TYR A 251 12.47 -8.87 25.65
CA TYR A 251 13.73 -8.25 26.02
C TYR A 251 14.09 -8.54 27.47
N GLU A 252 13.19 -8.33 28.42
CA GLU A 252 13.45 -8.55 29.85
C GLU A 252 13.69 -10.02 30.18
N SER A 253 12.95 -10.93 29.53
CA SER A 253 13.19 -12.37 29.67
C SER A 253 14.59 -12.74 29.19
N ALA A 254 15.00 -12.26 28.03
CA ALA A 254 16.34 -12.49 27.48
C ALA A 254 17.43 -11.88 28.38
N MET A 255 17.22 -10.66 28.86
CA MET A 255 18.16 -9.99 29.78
C MET A 255 18.37 -10.74 31.09
N ARG A 256 17.31 -11.34 31.65
CA ARG A 256 17.45 -12.18 32.89
C ARG A 256 18.23 -13.46 32.64
N GLN A 257 18.14 -14.04 31.46
CA GLN A 257 18.80 -15.31 31.11
C GLN A 257 20.22 -15.15 30.61
N ALA A 258 20.55 -13.96 30.11
CA ALA A 258 21.87 -13.69 29.53
C ALA A 258 22.97 -13.63 30.59
N THR A 259 24.17 -14.08 30.24
CA THR A 259 25.38 -13.88 31.03
C THR A 259 25.82 -12.42 31.02
N GLU A 260 26.69 -12.05 31.93
CA GLU A 260 27.26 -10.69 31.98
C GLU A 260 28.04 -10.38 30.71
N ASP A 261 28.85 -11.31 30.21
CA ASP A 261 29.61 -11.16 28.97
C ASP A 261 28.69 -10.98 27.75
N GLU A 262 27.59 -11.75 27.66
CA GLU A 262 26.62 -11.61 26.57
C GLU A 262 25.94 -10.23 26.59
N ARG A 263 25.59 -9.71 27.76
CA ARG A 263 25.04 -8.36 27.93
C ARG A 263 26.06 -7.28 27.56
N ALA A 264 27.30 -7.41 28.03
CA ALA A 264 28.37 -6.47 27.69
C ALA A 264 28.63 -6.44 26.17
N LEU A 265 28.73 -7.62 25.54
CA LEU A 265 28.95 -7.72 24.10
C LEU A 265 27.76 -7.19 23.30
N ALA A 266 26.51 -7.39 23.77
CA ALA A 266 25.33 -6.81 23.16
C ALA A 266 25.38 -5.28 23.14
N GLY A 267 25.86 -4.66 24.21
CA GLY A 267 26.08 -3.21 24.30
C GLY A 267 27.10 -2.72 23.26
N VAL A 268 28.17 -3.46 23.02
CA VAL A 268 29.15 -3.15 21.97
C VAL A 268 28.53 -3.22 20.59
N TYR A 269 27.76 -4.28 20.30
CA TYR A 269 27.07 -4.42 19.01
C TYR A 269 26.03 -3.31 18.80
N LEU A 270 25.26 -2.96 19.83
CA LEU A 270 24.27 -1.89 19.77
C LEU A 270 24.93 -0.54 19.45
N LYS A 271 26.02 -0.21 20.17
CA LYS A 271 26.77 1.02 19.92
C LYS A 271 27.27 1.09 18.48
N HIS A 272 27.91 0.04 18.01
CA HIS A 272 28.41 -0.02 16.64
C HIS A 272 27.28 0.12 15.60
N TRP A 273 26.14 -0.55 15.82
CA TRP A 273 24.96 -0.43 14.95
C TRP A 273 24.44 1.00 14.85
N LEU A 274 24.36 1.70 15.98
CA LEU A 274 23.88 3.08 16.02
C LEU A 274 24.85 4.08 15.39
N GLU A 275 26.16 3.83 15.49
CA GLU A 275 27.20 4.65 14.87
C GLU A 275 27.18 4.54 13.34
N THR A 276 27.09 3.32 12.80
CA THR A 276 27.09 3.06 11.35
C THR A 276 25.84 3.54 10.60
N ARG A 277 24.80 3.96 11.30
CA ARG A 277 23.56 4.48 10.71
C ARG A 277 23.43 6.00 10.75
N LYS A 278 24.38 6.69 11.33
CA LYS A 278 24.43 8.16 11.35
C LYS A 278 25.16 8.74 10.14
N GLU A 279 25.83 7.89 9.37
CA GLU A 279 26.48 8.22 8.09
C GLU A 279 25.52 7.94 6.91
#